data_53329f86d1ec66fbe523ec8631a19f52
#
_entry.id   53329f86d1ec66fbe523ec8631a19f52
#
_cell.length_a   1.000
_cell.length_b   1.000
_cell.length_c   1.000
_cell.angle_alpha   90.00
_cell.angle_beta   90.00
_cell.angle_gamma   90.00
#
_symmetry.space_group_name_H-M   'P 1'
#
loop_
_entity.id
_entity.type
_entity.pdbx_description
1 polymer ?
#
loop_
_entity_poly.entity_id
_entity_poly.type
_entity_poly.pdbx_seq_one_letter_code
_entity_poly.pdbx_strand_id
1 'polypeptide(L)'
;MKTFTDRWRQLEWDDIRLRINGKTAADVERALNAPQLSRDDLMALLSPAAADYLEPLAQRAQRLTRQRFGNTVIFYVPLYLSNLCANDCTYCGFSMSNRIKRKTLDEAEIARECAAIRELGFEHLLLVTGEHQSKVGMDYFRRHLPAIRQQFASLQMEVQPLATGEYAELKTLGLDGVMVYQETYHEGMYAQHHLKGKKQDFFWRLDTPDRLGQAGIDKIGLGALIGLSDSWRVDCFMVAEHLLWLQQRYWKSRYAISFPRLRPCAGGIEPASLMDERQLVQTICAFRLFSPDTELSLSTRESPWFRDRVVPLAINNVSAFSKTQPGGYADNHPELEQFSPHDGRTPEEVASALAARGLQPVWKDWDSWLGRGAQR
;
A
#
# COMPACT_ATOMS: atom_id res chain seq x y z
N MET A 1 -18.96 10.00 15.72
CA MET A 1 -17.52 10.35 15.92
C MET A 1 -17.04 10.99 14.62
N LYS A 2 -16.22 12.04 14.67
CA LYS A 2 -15.67 12.65 13.44
C LYS A 2 -14.72 11.66 12.75
N THR A 3 -14.82 11.56 11.42
CA THR A 3 -13.97 10.74 10.56
C THR A 3 -13.14 11.61 9.63
N PHE A 4 -12.25 11.01 8.82
CA PHE A 4 -11.48 11.79 7.86
C PHE A 4 -12.35 12.50 6.82
N THR A 5 -13.55 12.02 6.54
CA THR A 5 -14.54 12.73 5.70
C THR A 5 -14.78 14.16 6.18
N ASP A 6 -14.84 14.41 7.51
CA ASP A 6 -15.02 15.78 8.04
C ASP A 6 -13.82 16.68 7.74
N ARG A 7 -12.62 16.15 7.69
CA ARG A 7 -11.40 16.88 7.29
C ARG A 7 -11.33 17.04 5.78
N TRP A 8 -11.63 15.98 5.03
CA TRP A 8 -11.62 15.97 3.57
C TRP A 8 -12.53 17.06 2.99
N ARG A 9 -13.74 17.26 3.55
CA ARG A 9 -14.69 18.33 3.15
C ARG A 9 -14.20 19.75 3.34
N GLN A 10 -13.09 19.95 4.06
CA GLN A 10 -12.44 21.25 4.28
C GLN A 10 -11.28 21.49 3.31
N LEU A 11 -10.96 20.52 2.47
CA LEU A 11 -9.83 20.53 1.58
C LEU A 11 -10.33 20.65 0.12
N GLU A 12 -10.04 21.81 -0.47
CA GLU A 12 -10.44 22.08 -1.85
C GLU A 12 -9.34 21.60 -2.80
N TRP A 13 -9.68 20.69 -3.73
CA TRP A 13 -8.75 20.05 -4.67
C TRP A 13 -7.97 21.05 -5.50
N ASP A 14 -8.68 22.02 -6.11
CA ASP A 14 -8.05 23.01 -6.99
C ASP A 14 -7.18 24.02 -6.22
N ASP A 15 -7.56 24.42 -5.00
CA ASP A 15 -6.72 25.24 -4.13
C ASP A 15 -5.41 24.54 -3.79
N ILE A 16 -5.48 23.28 -3.39
CA ILE A 16 -4.29 22.47 -3.10
C ILE A 16 -3.40 22.36 -4.34
N ARG A 17 -3.99 22.10 -5.52
CA ARG A 17 -3.27 22.01 -6.79
C ARG A 17 -2.55 23.32 -7.13
N LEU A 18 -3.23 24.45 -6.99
CA LEU A 18 -2.65 25.77 -7.21
C LEU A 18 -1.50 26.07 -6.23
N ARG A 19 -1.69 25.77 -4.95
CA ARG A 19 -0.67 25.97 -3.91
C ARG A 19 0.56 25.11 -4.14
N ILE A 20 0.41 23.84 -4.51
CA ILE A 20 1.54 22.96 -4.84
C ILE A 20 2.29 23.50 -6.06
N ASN A 21 1.58 23.84 -7.14
CA ASN A 21 2.19 24.31 -8.37
C ASN A 21 2.81 25.73 -8.26
N GLY A 22 2.33 26.53 -7.32
CA GLY A 22 2.84 27.86 -7.04
C GLY A 22 4.07 27.91 -6.12
N LYS A 23 4.55 26.75 -5.62
CA LYS A 23 5.76 26.71 -4.79
C LYS A 23 7.01 27.06 -5.57
N THR A 24 7.94 27.72 -4.91
CA THR A 24 9.19 28.25 -5.46
C THR A 24 10.41 27.48 -4.96
N ALA A 25 11.57 27.73 -5.56
CA ALA A 25 12.86 27.22 -5.10
C ALA A 25 13.12 27.57 -3.61
N ALA A 26 12.81 28.80 -3.20
CA ALA A 26 12.96 29.24 -1.81
C ALA A 26 12.09 28.45 -0.83
N ASP A 27 10.87 28.05 -1.25
CA ASP A 27 10.01 27.18 -0.44
C ASP A 27 10.62 25.77 -0.28
N VAL A 28 11.20 25.23 -1.35
CA VAL A 28 11.88 23.94 -1.31
C VAL A 28 13.11 23.97 -0.42
N GLU A 29 13.94 25.02 -0.53
CA GLU A 29 15.13 25.22 0.32
C GLU A 29 14.74 25.33 1.79
N ARG A 30 13.69 26.09 2.10
CA ARG A 30 13.13 26.18 3.46
C ARG A 30 12.70 24.78 3.96
N ALA A 31 11.95 24.03 3.16
CA ALA A 31 11.48 22.69 3.50
C ALA A 31 12.65 21.72 3.73
N LEU A 32 13.69 21.78 2.89
CA LEU A 32 14.89 20.95 3.03
C LEU A 32 15.70 21.27 4.29
N ASN A 33 15.56 22.45 4.87
CA ASN A 33 16.26 22.85 6.10
C ASN A 33 15.38 22.77 7.36
N ALA A 34 14.06 22.56 7.21
CA ALA A 34 13.14 22.47 8.33
C ALA A 34 13.43 21.21 9.19
N PRO A 35 13.53 21.33 10.54
CA PRO A 35 13.75 20.16 11.41
C PRO A 35 12.58 19.20 11.41
N GLN A 36 11.36 19.69 11.24
CA GLN A 36 10.12 18.96 11.08
C GLN A 36 9.29 19.63 9.98
N LEU A 37 8.79 18.83 9.03
CA LEU A 37 8.01 19.37 7.92
C LEU A 37 6.59 19.73 8.35
N SER A 38 6.16 20.91 7.95
CA SER A 38 4.76 21.32 7.93
C SER A 38 4.05 20.77 6.68
N ARG A 39 2.73 20.95 6.62
CA ARG A 39 1.93 20.67 5.41
C ARG A 39 2.40 21.50 4.21
N ASP A 40 2.76 22.75 4.47
CA ASP A 40 3.23 23.67 3.44
C ASP A 40 4.62 23.28 2.90
N ASP A 41 5.50 22.78 3.76
CA ASP A 41 6.79 22.22 3.35
C ASP A 41 6.62 20.94 2.51
N LEU A 42 5.65 20.07 2.87
CA LEU A 42 5.35 18.92 2.03
C LEU A 42 4.83 19.33 0.64
N MET A 43 3.97 20.36 0.56
CA MET A 43 3.54 20.91 -0.74
C MET A 43 4.75 21.38 -1.55
N ALA A 44 5.73 22.04 -0.93
CA ALA A 44 6.96 22.46 -1.60
C ALA A 44 7.77 21.26 -2.12
N LEU A 45 7.94 20.21 -1.32
CA LEU A 45 8.67 19.00 -1.73
C LEU A 45 7.94 18.17 -2.78
N LEU A 46 6.61 18.23 -2.87
CA LEU A 46 5.82 17.61 -3.93
C LEU A 46 5.71 18.46 -5.21
N SER A 47 6.10 19.72 -5.15
CA SER A 47 5.94 20.69 -6.25
C SER A 47 6.87 20.41 -7.44
N PRO A 48 6.58 20.99 -8.61
CA PRO A 48 7.52 20.98 -9.74
C PRO A 48 8.86 21.62 -9.41
N ALA A 49 8.89 22.65 -8.53
CA ALA A 49 10.12 23.35 -8.14
C ALA A 49 11.12 22.43 -7.42
N ALA A 50 10.66 21.35 -6.78
CA ALA A 50 11.55 20.42 -6.09
C ALA A 50 12.31 19.47 -7.04
N ALA A 51 12.00 19.45 -8.34
CA ALA A 51 12.68 18.58 -9.30
C ALA A 51 14.19 18.84 -9.41
N ASP A 52 14.61 20.11 -9.25
CA ASP A 52 16.02 20.50 -9.27
C ASP A 52 16.75 20.17 -7.95
N TYR A 53 15.99 19.87 -6.89
CA TYR A 53 16.49 19.55 -5.55
C TYR A 53 16.44 18.03 -5.23
N LEU A 54 16.31 17.19 -6.25
CA LEU A 54 16.13 15.75 -6.03
C LEU A 54 17.30 15.11 -5.28
N GLU A 55 18.54 15.51 -5.58
CA GLU A 55 19.74 14.96 -4.93
C GLU A 55 19.78 15.32 -3.43
N PRO A 56 19.71 16.60 -2.99
CA PRO A 56 19.72 16.94 -1.56
C PRO A 56 18.50 16.35 -0.82
N LEU A 57 17.33 16.25 -1.47
CA LEU A 57 16.15 15.60 -0.92
C LEU A 57 16.41 14.11 -0.67
N ALA A 58 16.96 13.39 -1.66
CA ALA A 58 17.28 11.96 -1.56
C ALA A 58 18.34 11.68 -0.49
N GLN A 59 19.40 12.49 -0.43
CA GLN A 59 20.44 12.36 0.60
C GLN A 59 19.87 12.56 2.01
N ARG A 60 19.00 13.54 2.20
CA ARG A 60 18.35 13.76 3.49
C ARG A 60 17.41 12.60 3.85
N ALA A 61 16.61 12.11 2.91
CA ALA A 61 15.74 10.98 3.11
C ALA A 61 16.52 9.72 3.48
N GLN A 62 17.64 9.45 2.80
CA GLN A 62 18.51 8.32 3.10
C GLN A 62 19.08 8.39 4.52
N ARG A 63 19.64 9.54 4.93
CA ARG A 63 20.15 9.71 6.30
C ARG A 63 19.07 9.45 7.33
N LEU A 64 17.87 9.98 7.12
CA LEU A 64 16.75 9.80 8.02
C LEU A 64 16.25 8.35 8.07
N THR A 65 16.19 7.68 6.92
CA THR A 65 15.85 6.26 6.84
C THR A 65 16.84 5.40 7.63
N ARG A 66 18.15 5.66 7.46
CA ARG A 66 19.20 4.95 8.20
C ARG A 66 19.13 5.20 9.71
N GLN A 67 18.81 6.42 10.08
CA GLN A 67 18.66 6.78 11.50
C GLN A 67 17.46 6.05 12.15
N ARG A 68 16.35 5.87 11.41
CA ARG A 68 15.10 5.30 11.93
C ARG A 68 15.02 3.77 11.81
N PHE A 69 15.49 3.21 10.72
CA PHE A 69 15.33 1.79 10.37
C PHE A 69 16.67 1.05 10.22
N GLY A 70 17.80 1.72 10.41
CA GLY A 70 19.10 1.13 10.15
C GLY A 70 19.25 0.75 8.68
N ASN A 71 19.87 -0.40 8.45
CA ASN A 71 20.05 -0.97 7.10
C ASN A 71 18.98 -2.03 6.77
N THR A 72 17.95 -2.20 7.60
CA THR A 72 16.98 -3.27 7.43
C THR A 72 15.91 -2.94 6.40
N VAL A 73 15.53 -3.93 5.60
CA VAL A 73 14.42 -3.89 4.65
C VAL A 73 13.56 -5.14 4.85
N ILE A 74 12.31 -4.92 5.21
CA ILE A 74 11.34 -6.00 5.44
C ILE A 74 10.87 -6.57 4.12
N PHE A 75 10.78 -7.91 4.05
CA PHE A 75 10.26 -8.64 2.91
C PHE A 75 8.85 -9.16 3.21
N TYR A 76 7.93 -8.95 2.26
CA TYR A 76 6.60 -9.56 2.30
C TYR A 76 6.21 -10.11 0.93
N VAL A 77 5.18 -10.92 0.91
CA VAL A 77 4.64 -11.49 -0.32
C VAL A 77 3.10 -11.44 -0.31
N PRO A 78 2.45 -11.09 -1.44
CA PRO A 78 0.99 -11.18 -1.55
C PRO A 78 0.55 -12.61 -1.85
N LEU A 79 -0.48 -13.10 -1.17
CA LEU A 79 -1.23 -14.30 -1.54
C LEU A 79 -2.64 -13.91 -1.97
N TYR A 80 -2.93 -14.08 -3.25
CA TYR A 80 -4.24 -13.85 -3.83
C TYR A 80 -5.14 -15.05 -3.55
N LEU A 81 -6.15 -14.86 -2.70
CA LEU A 81 -7.10 -15.91 -2.34
C LEU A 81 -8.25 -16.01 -3.36
N SER A 82 -8.57 -14.92 -4.05
CA SER A 82 -9.66 -14.88 -5.04
C SER A 82 -9.52 -13.71 -6.00
N ASN A 83 -9.84 -13.94 -7.28
CA ASN A 83 -10.04 -12.89 -8.28
C ASN A 83 -11.53 -12.60 -8.55
N LEU A 84 -12.44 -13.18 -7.75
CA LEU A 84 -13.87 -12.92 -7.85
C LEU A 84 -14.18 -11.53 -7.28
N CYS A 85 -14.74 -10.64 -8.10
CA CYS A 85 -15.06 -9.28 -7.72
C CYS A 85 -16.50 -8.92 -8.15
N ALA A 86 -17.21 -8.18 -7.31
CA ALA A 86 -18.54 -7.64 -7.59
C ALA A 86 -18.53 -6.15 -7.97
N ASN A 87 -17.34 -5.55 -8.10
CA ASN A 87 -17.17 -4.16 -8.53
C ASN A 87 -16.75 -4.09 -10.00
N ASP A 88 -17.11 -2.97 -10.64
CA ASP A 88 -16.72 -2.65 -12.01
C ASP A 88 -15.82 -1.41 -11.99
N CYS A 89 -14.51 -1.66 -12.01
CA CYS A 89 -13.48 -0.63 -11.95
C CYS A 89 -12.70 -0.59 -13.26
N THR A 90 -12.57 0.59 -13.86
CA THR A 90 -11.98 0.77 -15.21
C THR A 90 -10.49 0.42 -15.31
N TYR A 91 -9.80 0.29 -14.18
CA TYR A 91 -8.34 0.12 -14.10
C TYR A 91 -7.91 -1.26 -13.55
N CYS A 92 -8.86 -2.16 -13.29
CA CYS A 92 -8.56 -3.40 -12.56
C CYS A 92 -8.84 -4.63 -13.42
N GLY A 93 -7.85 -5.52 -13.55
CA GLY A 93 -8.02 -6.79 -14.26
C GLY A 93 -9.12 -7.68 -13.67
N PHE A 94 -9.45 -7.53 -12.38
CA PHE A 94 -10.53 -8.27 -11.71
C PHE A 94 -11.91 -7.63 -11.85
N SER A 95 -12.05 -6.52 -12.59
CA SER A 95 -13.34 -5.87 -12.84
C SER A 95 -14.41 -6.88 -13.26
N MET A 96 -15.63 -6.74 -12.72
CA MET A 96 -16.70 -7.71 -12.99
C MET A 96 -17.11 -7.79 -14.46
N SER A 97 -16.90 -6.73 -15.22
CA SER A 97 -17.16 -6.67 -16.67
C SER A 97 -16.11 -7.42 -17.50
N ASN A 98 -14.92 -7.68 -16.96
CA ASN A 98 -13.86 -8.41 -17.65
C ASN A 98 -14.21 -9.90 -17.76
N ARG A 99 -14.14 -10.42 -18.99
CA ARG A 99 -14.39 -11.85 -19.30
C ARG A 99 -13.15 -12.68 -19.00
N ILE A 100 -12.82 -12.82 -17.71
CA ILE A 100 -11.72 -13.64 -17.24
C ILE A 100 -12.25 -14.86 -16.46
N LYS A 101 -11.45 -15.92 -16.40
CA LYS A 101 -11.73 -17.05 -15.52
C LYS A 101 -11.67 -16.61 -14.06
N ARG A 102 -12.67 -17.00 -13.28
CA ARG A 102 -12.76 -16.66 -11.84
C ARG A 102 -12.38 -17.86 -11.00
N LYS A 103 -11.55 -17.60 -10.00
CA LYS A 103 -11.09 -18.60 -9.04
C LYS A 103 -11.12 -18.06 -7.62
N THR A 104 -11.58 -18.88 -6.69
CA THR A 104 -11.46 -18.66 -5.24
C THR A 104 -10.82 -19.92 -4.68
N LEU A 105 -9.74 -19.79 -3.94
CA LEU A 105 -9.01 -20.91 -3.38
C LEU A 105 -9.81 -21.59 -2.28
N ASP A 106 -9.82 -22.90 -2.30
CA ASP A 106 -10.32 -23.73 -1.20
C ASP A 106 -9.23 -24.00 -0.14
N GLU A 107 -9.59 -24.74 0.91
CA GLU A 107 -8.68 -25.03 2.03
C GLU A 107 -7.41 -25.75 1.59
N ALA A 108 -7.54 -26.75 0.70
CA ALA A 108 -6.40 -27.54 0.21
C ALA A 108 -5.48 -26.70 -0.68
N GLU A 109 -6.05 -25.82 -1.52
CA GLU A 109 -5.31 -24.90 -2.36
C GLU A 109 -4.57 -23.86 -1.52
N ILE A 110 -5.22 -23.27 -0.51
CA ILE A 110 -4.59 -22.35 0.42
C ILE A 110 -3.41 -23.01 1.13
N ALA A 111 -3.57 -24.26 1.59
CA ALA A 111 -2.51 -24.98 2.26
C ALA A 111 -1.28 -25.19 1.35
N ARG A 112 -1.48 -25.54 0.07
CA ARG A 112 -0.38 -25.69 -0.92
C ARG A 112 0.31 -24.36 -1.20
N GLU A 113 -0.46 -23.29 -1.37
CA GLU A 113 0.11 -21.94 -1.58
C GLU A 113 0.94 -21.47 -0.38
N CYS A 114 0.41 -21.66 0.84
CA CYS A 114 1.14 -21.33 2.06
C CYS A 114 2.44 -22.14 2.19
N ALA A 115 2.41 -23.43 1.87
CA ALA A 115 3.61 -24.29 1.89
C ALA A 115 4.68 -23.76 0.90
N ALA A 116 4.29 -23.49 -0.35
CA ALA A 116 5.18 -22.95 -1.37
C ALA A 116 5.79 -21.60 -0.95
N ILE A 117 5.00 -20.69 -0.36
CA ILE A 117 5.47 -19.40 0.15
C ILE A 117 6.44 -19.57 1.33
N ARG A 118 6.17 -20.53 2.22
CA ARG A 118 7.07 -20.86 3.34
C ARG A 118 8.41 -21.40 2.87
N GLU A 119 8.43 -22.25 1.83
CA GLU A 119 9.66 -22.73 1.20
C GLU A 119 10.52 -21.61 0.63
N LEU A 120 9.90 -20.51 0.18
CA LEU A 120 10.59 -19.30 -0.24
C LEU A 120 11.10 -18.42 0.93
N GLY A 121 10.87 -18.82 2.19
CA GLY A 121 11.37 -18.17 3.38
C GLY A 121 10.54 -17.01 3.91
N PHE A 122 9.37 -16.71 3.35
CA PHE A 122 8.55 -15.59 3.81
C PHE A 122 7.84 -15.89 5.14
N GLU A 123 7.86 -14.88 6.02
CA GLU A 123 7.15 -14.85 7.30
C GLU A 123 6.04 -13.77 7.34
N HIS A 124 6.05 -12.82 6.39
CA HIS A 124 5.06 -11.75 6.27
C HIS A 124 4.20 -11.96 5.03
N LEU A 125 2.91 -12.15 5.25
CA LEU A 125 1.94 -12.45 4.20
C LEU A 125 0.90 -11.33 4.07
N LEU A 126 0.66 -10.88 2.84
CA LEU A 126 -0.43 -9.99 2.49
C LEU A 126 -1.51 -10.78 1.74
N LEU A 127 -2.64 -11.02 2.38
CA LEU A 127 -3.78 -11.69 1.78
C LEU A 127 -4.57 -10.72 0.90
N VAL A 128 -4.80 -11.08 -0.36
CA VAL A 128 -5.47 -10.22 -1.33
C VAL A 128 -6.70 -10.94 -1.91
N THR A 129 -7.80 -10.21 -2.06
CA THR A 129 -8.99 -10.73 -2.75
C THR A 129 -9.60 -9.68 -3.67
N GLY A 130 -10.31 -10.12 -4.70
CA GLY A 130 -11.38 -9.29 -5.27
C GLY A 130 -12.47 -9.04 -4.21
N GLU A 131 -13.23 -7.97 -4.38
CA GLU A 131 -14.26 -7.57 -3.42
C GLU A 131 -15.59 -8.25 -3.73
N HIS A 132 -15.92 -9.33 -2.99
CA HIS A 132 -17.18 -10.08 -3.15
C HIS A 132 -17.68 -10.63 -1.82
N GLN A 133 -18.49 -9.82 -1.10
CA GLN A 133 -18.88 -10.08 0.28
C GLN A 133 -19.50 -11.45 0.56
N SER A 134 -20.34 -11.98 -0.33
CA SER A 134 -21.03 -13.26 -0.09
C SER A 134 -20.18 -14.49 -0.38
N LYS A 135 -19.09 -14.37 -1.14
CA LYS A 135 -18.23 -15.50 -1.51
C LYS A 135 -16.86 -15.45 -0.83
N VAL A 136 -16.32 -14.25 -0.67
CA VAL A 136 -15.00 -14.00 -0.07
C VAL A 136 -15.15 -12.93 1.04
N GLY A 137 -16.17 -13.11 1.88
CA GLY A 137 -16.48 -12.25 3.02
C GLY A 137 -16.06 -12.86 4.35
N MET A 138 -16.69 -12.40 5.45
CA MET A 138 -16.33 -12.80 6.81
C MET A 138 -16.36 -14.32 7.04
N ASP A 139 -17.33 -15.04 6.47
CA ASP A 139 -17.40 -16.51 6.65
C ASP A 139 -16.20 -17.24 6.02
N TYR A 140 -15.72 -16.72 4.88
CA TYR A 140 -14.50 -17.22 4.26
C TYR A 140 -13.28 -16.94 5.13
N PHE A 141 -13.16 -15.72 5.65
CA PHE A 141 -12.02 -15.32 6.50
C PHE A 141 -12.04 -16.09 7.84
N ARG A 142 -13.20 -16.25 8.49
CA ARG A 142 -13.35 -17.05 9.72
C ARG A 142 -12.84 -18.47 9.54
N ARG A 143 -13.13 -19.08 8.38
CA ARG A 143 -12.75 -20.47 8.07
C ARG A 143 -11.25 -20.61 7.85
N HIS A 144 -10.63 -19.71 7.11
CA HIS A 144 -9.26 -19.90 6.60
C HIS A 144 -8.19 -19.15 7.37
N LEU A 145 -8.49 -17.97 7.95
CA LEU A 145 -7.50 -17.13 8.58
C LEU A 145 -6.75 -17.81 9.76
N PRO A 146 -7.39 -18.58 10.65
CA PRO A 146 -6.69 -19.23 11.77
C PRO A 146 -5.61 -20.22 11.31
N ALA A 147 -5.88 -21.01 10.25
CA ALA A 147 -4.92 -21.98 9.72
C ALA A 147 -3.74 -21.29 9.02
N ILE A 148 -4.00 -20.18 8.29
CA ILE A 148 -2.94 -19.36 7.68
C ILE A 148 -2.08 -18.73 8.77
N ARG A 149 -2.71 -18.18 9.81
CA ARG A 149 -2.01 -17.53 10.94
C ARG A 149 -0.99 -18.43 11.63
N GLN A 150 -1.25 -19.72 11.73
CA GLN A 150 -0.32 -20.65 12.35
C GLN A 150 1.00 -20.81 11.58
N GLN A 151 1.02 -20.43 10.30
CA GLN A 151 2.15 -20.63 9.41
C GLN A 151 3.01 -19.35 9.21
N PHE A 152 2.48 -18.16 9.53
CA PHE A 152 3.15 -16.88 9.27
C PHE A 152 3.21 -16.01 10.53
N ALA A 153 4.32 -15.29 10.69
CA ALA A 153 4.53 -14.39 11.82
C ALA A 153 3.69 -13.11 11.70
N SER A 154 3.42 -12.62 10.49
CA SER A 154 2.59 -11.44 10.25
C SER A 154 1.59 -11.67 9.13
N LEU A 155 0.32 -11.37 9.42
CA LEU A 155 -0.76 -11.39 8.43
C LEU A 155 -1.33 -10.00 8.20
N GLN A 156 -1.37 -9.60 6.94
CA GLN A 156 -1.99 -8.37 6.49
C GLN A 156 -3.05 -8.70 5.44
N MET A 157 -4.02 -7.80 5.23
CA MET A 157 -5.09 -7.99 4.23
C MET A 157 -5.25 -6.75 3.36
N GLU A 158 -5.50 -6.99 2.08
CA GLU A 158 -5.98 -6.00 1.10
C GLU A 158 -7.25 -6.55 0.46
N VAL A 159 -8.39 -6.25 1.09
CA VAL A 159 -9.71 -6.80 0.75
C VAL A 159 -10.75 -5.69 0.77
N GLN A 160 -12.03 -6.03 0.53
CA GLN A 160 -13.12 -5.06 0.63
C GLN A 160 -13.16 -4.35 1.99
N PRO A 161 -13.56 -3.06 2.03
CA PRO A 161 -13.83 -2.37 3.27
C PRO A 161 -14.90 -3.10 4.11
N LEU A 162 -14.60 -3.25 5.40
CA LEU A 162 -15.45 -3.93 6.38
C LEU A 162 -15.95 -2.95 7.46
N ALA A 163 -16.88 -3.39 8.28
CA ALA A 163 -17.34 -2.66 9.45
C ALA A 163 -16.32 -2.76 10.61
N THR A 164 -16.36 -1.81 11.55
CA THR A 164 -15.46 -1.78 12.72
C THR A 164 -15.48 -3.08 13.51
N GLY A 165 -16.68 -3.65 13.75
CA GLY A 165 -16.83 -4.92 14.48
C GLY A 165 -16.23 -6.11 13.73
N GLU A 166 -16.32 -6.14 12.39
CA GLU A 166 -15.72 -7.18 11.55
C GLU A 166 -14.19 -7.11 11.61
N TYR A 167 -13.61 -5.90 11.56
CA TYR A 167 -12.15 -5.74 11.74
C TYR A 167 -11.68 -6.15 13.13
N ALA A 168 -12.46 -5.81 14.19
CA ALA A 168 -12.14 -6.24 15.54
C ALA A 168 -12.16 -7.77 15.67
N GLU A 169 -13.11 -8.45 15.02
CA GLU A 169 -13.17 -9.90 14.95
C GLU A 169 -11.95 -10.48 14.21
N LEU A 170 -11.61 -9.96 13.02
CA LEU A 170 -10.44 -10.42 12.26
C LEU A 170 -9.14 -10.27 13.06
N LYS A 171 -9.01 -9.23 13.86
CA LYS A 171 -7.88 -9.07 14.79
C LYS A 171 -7.79 -10.23 15.79
N THR A 172 -8.92 -10.68 16.33
CA THR A 172 -8.93 -11.85 17.25
C THR A 172 -8.54 -13.15 16.55
N LEU A 173 -8.78 -13.24 15.23
CA LEU A 173 -8.39 -14.37 14.39
C LEU A 173 -6.92 -14.29 13.92
N GLY A 174 -6.19 -13.25 14.31
CA GLY A 174 -4.75 -13.12 14.05
C GLY A 174 -4.35 -12.15 12.96
N LEU A 175 -5.27 -11.28 12.50
CA LEU A 175 -4.93 -10.22 11.56
C LEU A 175 -4.14 -9.10 12.26
N ASP A 176 -2.97 -8.74 11.72
CA ASP A 176 -2.11 -7.68 12.24
C ASP A 176 -2.30 -6.35 11.50
N GLY A 177 -2.58 -6.37 10.19
CA GLY A 177 -2.67 -5.15 9.41
C GLY A 177 -3.66 -5.19 8.24
N VAL A 178 -4.10 -4.01 7.82
CA VAL A 178 -4.99 -3.86 6.66
C VAL A 178 -4.49 -2.71 5.78
N MET A 179 -4.41 -2.98 4.47
CA MET A 179 -4.08 -2.00 3.44
C MET A 179 -5.38 -1.61 2.73
N VAL A 180 -5.73 -0.33 2.74
CA VAL A 180 -6.86 0.19 1.96
C VAL A 180 -6.42 1.43 1.22
N TYR A 181 -6.38 1.32 -0.10
CA TYR A 181 -6.09 2.46 -0.95
C TYR A 181 -7.37 3.17 -1.32
N GLN A 182 -7.40 4.50 -1.14
CA GLN A 182 -8.54 5.33 -1.55
C GLN A 182 -8.69 5.37 -3.07
N GLU A 183 -7.67 4.98 -3.79
CA GLU A 183 -7.48 5.04 -5.24
C GLU A 183 -7.25 6.48 -5.71
N THR A 184 -8.21 7.36 -5.57
CA THR A 184 -8.05 8.83 -5.67
C THR A 184 -8.91 9.53 -4.63
N TYR A 185 -8.46 10.69 -4.14
CA TYR A 185 -9.20 11.55 -3.21
C TYR A 185 -10.08 12.57 -3.94
N HIS A 186 -10.07 12.58 -5.27
CA HIS A 186 -10.97 13.39 -6.09
C HIS A 186 -12.30 12.64 -6.32
N GLU A 187 -13.35 13.04 -5.60
CA GLU A 187 -14.65 12.33 -5.61
C GLU A 187 -15.23 12.15 -7.03
N GLY A 188 -15.21 13.22 -7.86
CA GLY A 188 -15.72 13.17 -9.23
C GLY A 188 -14.96 12.19 -10.12
N MET A 189 -13.64 12.13 -10.04
CA MET A 189 -12.83 11.17 -10.78
C MET A 189 -12.97 9.76 -10.21
N TYR A 190 -13.09 9.63 -8.89
CA TYR A 190 -13.38 8.35 -8.25
C TYR A 190 -14.66 7.73 -8.83
N ALA A 191 -15.74 8.52 -8.96
CA ALA A 191 -17.02 8.05 -9.52
C ALA A 191 -16.90 7.62 -10.99
N GLN A 192 -16.04 8.27 -11.78
CA GLN A 192 -15.80 7.91 -13.19
C GLN A 192 -15.12 6.54 -13.34
N HIS A 193 -14.38 6.10 -12.33
CA HIS A 193 -13.61 4.86 -12.37
C HIS A 193 -14.27 3.69 -11.63
N HIS A 194 -15.29 3.92 -10.81
CA HIS A 194 -16.00 2.90 -10.05
C HIS A 194 -17.46 2.83 -10.50
N LEU A 195 -17.71 2.05 -11.56
CA LEU A 195 -18.98 2.09 -12.32
C LEU A 195 -20.09 1.27 -11.67
N LYS A 196 -19.75 0.22 -10.91
CA LYS A 196 -20.71 -0.67 -10.23
C LYS A 196 -20.12 -1.26 -8.96
N GLY A 197 -21.01 -1.74 -8.09
CA GLY A 197 -20.67 -2.44 -6.86
C GLY A 197 -20.48 -1.51 -5.66
N LYS A 198 -20.13 -2.08 -4.52
CA LYS A 198 -19.99 -1.34 -3.26
C LYS A 198 -18.81 -0.37 -3.25
N LYS A 199 -17.83 -0.58 -4.11
CA LYS A 199 -16.68 0.32 -4.26
C LYS A 199 -17.09 1.70 -4.81
N GLN A 200 -18.30 1.87 -5.34
CA GLN A 200 -18.86 3.18 -5.69
C GLN A 200 -19.02 4.12 -4.49
N ASP A 201 -19.16 3.59 -3.28
CA ASP A 201 -19.31 4.39 -2.07
C ASP A 201 -17.97 4.98 -1.64
N PHE A 202 -17.72 6.20 -2.13
CA PHE A 202 -16.49 6.97 -1.89
C PHE A 202 -16.25 7.18 -0.39
N PHE A 203 -17.26 7.60 0.36
CA PHE A 203 -17.12 7.94 1.78
C PHE A 203 -16.96 6.70 2.66
N TRP A 204 -17.68 5.62 2.33
CA TRP A 204 -17.46 4.35 3.02
C TRP A 204 -16.00 3.87 2.91
N ARG A 205 -15.41 4.01 1.73
CA ARG A 205 -14.01 3.65 1.51
C ARG A 205 -13.07 4.64 2.19
N LEU A 206 -13.32 5.94 2.06
CA LEU A 206 -12.53 7.01 2.66
C LEU A 206 -12.41 6.87 4.19
N ASP A 207 -13.49 6.49 4.87
CA ASP A 207 -13.53 6.33 6.32
C ASP A 207 -13.09 4.92 6.79
N THR A 208 -12.61 4.05 5.89
CA THR A 208 -12.13 2.72 6.29
C THR A 208 -10.94 2.78 7.24
N PRO A 209 -9.91 3.61 7.05
CA PRO A 209 -8.80 3.72 7.99
C PRO A 209 -9.22 4.17 9.39
N ASP A 210 -10.25 5.01 9.52
CA ASP A 210 -10.83 5.35 10.84
C ASP A 210 -11.47 4.11 11.50
N ARG A 211 -12.21 3.30 10.74
CA ARG A 211 -12.78 2.04 11.27
C ARG A 211 -11.71 1.05 11.70
N LEU A 212 -10.60 0.98 10.98
CA LEU A 212 -9.44 0.16 11.36
C LEU A 212 -8.80 0.65 12.67
N GLY A 213 -8.60 1.96 12.81
CA GLY A 213 -8.08 2.57 14.03
C GLY A 213 -9.02 2.34 15.23
N GLN A 214 -10.33 2.47 15.05
CA GLN A 214 -11.35 2.17 16.07
C GLN A 214 -11.36 0.69 16.47
N ALA A 215 -11.16 -0.23 15.53
CA ALA A 215 -11.03 -1.66 15.78
C ALA A 215 -9.69 -2.03 16.44
N GLY A 216 -8.75 -1.07 16.52
CA GLY A 216 -7.43 -1.27 17.09
C GLY A 216 -6.51 -2.15 16.26
N ILE A 217 -6.62 -2.13 14.92
CA ILE A 217 -5.72 -2.82 14.00
C ILE A 217 -4.29 -2.27 14.19
N ASP A 218 -3.31 -3.16 14.26
CA ASP A 218 -1.93 -2.80 14.63
C ASP A 218 -1.19 -2.06 13.50
N LYS A 219 -1.53 -2.34 12.22
CA LYS A 219 -0.93 -1.67 11.05
C LYS A 219 -2.00 -1.25 10.05
N ILE A 220 -1.99 0.02 9.68
CA ILE A 220 -2.91 0.61 8.71
C ILE A 220 -2.10 1.14 7.53
N GLY A 221 -2.37 0.59 6.34
CA GLY A 221 -1.73 1.02 5.10
C GLY A 221 -2.61 1.95 4.27
N LEU A 222 -2.01 3.01 3.75
CA LEU A 222 -2.64 4.03 2.93
C LEU A 222 -1.95 4.14 1.58
N GLY A 223 -2.64 4.71 0.61
CA GLY A 223 -2.11 5.05 -0.70
C GLY A 223 -3.20 5.56 -1.64
N ALA A 224 -2.75 6.08 -2.77
CA ALA A 224 -3.58 6.38 -3.92
C ALA A 224 -3.00 5.67 -5.15
N LEU A 225 -3.85 5.29 -6.10
CA LEU A 225 -3.42 4.73 -7.39
C LEU A 225 -2.97 5.88 -8.28
N ILE A 226 -1.67 6.09 -8.35
CA ILE A 226 -1.05 7.20 -9.07
C ILE A 226 -1.34 7.07 -10.57
N GLY A 227 -1.93 8.12 -11.14
CA GLY A 227 -2.37 8.17 -12.52
C GLY A 227 -3.88 8.07 -12.70
N LEU A 228 -4.65 7.81 -11.64
CA LEU A 228 -6.10 7.71 -11.73
C LEU A 228 -6.76 9.11 -11.77
N SER A 229 -6.21 10.09 -11.08
CA SER A 229 -6.64 11.48 -11.12
C SER A 229 -5.81 12.33 -12.08
N ASP A 230 -6.28 13.54 -12.34
CA ASP A 230 -5.60 14.56 -13.15
C ASP A 230 -4.40 15.21 -12.43
N SER A 231 -4.25 14.96 -11.12
CA SER A 231 -3.14 15.47 -10.33
C SER A 231 -2.68 14.49 -9.25
N TRP A 232 -1.70 13.64 -9.59
CA TRP A 232 -1.08 12.75 -8.61
C TRP A 232 -0.46 13.49 -7.41
N ARG A 233 -0.04 14.75 -7.59
CA ARG A 233 0.53 15.55 -6.50
C ARG A 233 -0.51 15.85 -5.42
N VAL A 234 -1.74 16.16 -5.83
CA VAL A 234 -2.84 16.39 -4.90
C VAL A 234 -3.22 15.10 -4.20
N ASP A 235 -3.34 13.99 -4.93
CA ASP A 235 -3.60 12.67 -4.31
C ASP A 235 -2.54 12.33 -3.25
N CYS A 236 -1.25 12.51 -3.56
CA CYS A 236 -0.17 12.26 -2.60
C CYS A 236 -0.27 13.20 -1.38
N PHE A 237 -0.59 14.48 -1.57
CA PHE A 237 -0.82 15.39 -0.45
C PHE A 237 -2.02 14.96 0.41
N MET A 238 -3.10 14.50 -0.20
CA MET A 238 -4.29 14.01 0.51
C MET A 238 -3.99 12.71 1.29
N VAL A 239 -3.16 11.82 0.76
CA VAL A 239 -2.65 10.65 1.52
C VAL A 239 -1.91 11.11 2.79
N ALA A 240 -1.10 12.14 2.69
CA ALA A 240 -0.37 12.68 3.86
C ALA A 240 -1.31 13.35 4.87
N GLU A 241 -2.33 14.09 4.42
CA GLU A 241 -3.37 14.64 5.30
C GLU A 241 -4.15 13.52 6.03
N HIS A 242 -4.46 12.44 5.32
CA HIS A 242 -5.13 11.27 5.90
C HIS A 242 -4.23 10.59 6.95
N LEU A 243 -2.95 10.42 6.64
CA LEU A 243 -1.96 9.88 7.58
C LEU A 243 -1.89 10.72 8.86
N LEU A 244 -1.78 12.05 8.75
CA LEU A 244 -1.74 12.94 9.92
C LEU A 244 -3.02 12.86 10.76
N TRP A 245 -4.17 12.79 10.09
CA TRP A 245 -5.47 12.60 10.76
C TRP A 245 -5.48 11.34 11.63
N LEU A 246 -5.01 10.24 11.09
CA LEU A 246 -5.00 8.94 11.78
C LEU A 246 -3.96 8.91 12.90
N GLN A 247 -2.75 9.42 12.68
CA GLN A 247 -1.69 9.48 13.69
C GLN A 247 -2.12 10.26 14.93
N GLN A 248 -2.90 11.33 14.77
CA GLN A 248 -3.42 12.13 15.87
C GLN A 248 -4.51 11.44 16.70
N ARG A 249 -5.19 10.44 16.13
CA ARG A 249 -6.36 9.77 16.74
C ARG A 249 -6.09 8.35 17.19
N TYR A 250 -5.31 7.63 16.44
CA TYR A 250 -5.08 6.19 16.64
C TYR A 250 -3.58 5.90 16.82
N TRP A 251 -3.00 6.49 17.84
CA TRP A 251 -1.55 6.44 18.14
C TRP A 251 -1.03 5.03 18.44
N LYS A 252 -1.90 4.06 18.73
CA LYS A 252 -1.53 2.65 18.91
C LYS A 252 -1.24 1.92 17.60
N SER A 253 -1.76 2.42 16.49
CA SER A 253 -1.56 1.82 15.18
C SER A 253 -0.26 2.33 14.55
N ARG A 254 0.46 1.44 13.87
CA ARG A 254 1.55 1.79 12.97
C ARG A 254 0.98 2.09 11.59
N TYR A 255 1.71 2.85 10.80
CA TYR A 255 1.24 3.28 9.48
C TYR A 255 2.21 2.88 8.39
N ALA A 256 1.66 2.53 7.23
CA ALA A 256 2.42 2.24 6.03
C ALA A 256 1.86 3.05 4.85
N ILE A 257 2.74 3.53 3.97
CA ILE A 257 2.38 4.20 2.72
C ILE A 257 2.95 3.41 1.55
N SER A 258 2.11 3.18 0.55
CA SER A 258 2.49 2.61 -0.74
C SER A 258 2.24 3.61 -1.87
N PHE A 259 3.02 3.49 -2.94
CA PHE A 259 3.00 4.39 -4.09
C PHE A 259 2.69 3.63 -5.39
N PRO A 260 1.52 2.96 -5.49
CA PRO A 260 1.19 2.19 -6.69
C PRO A 260 0.94 3.11 -7.88
N ARG A 261 1.75 3.00 -8.94
CA ARG A 261 1.45 3.61 -10.24
C ARG A 261 0.51 2.70 -11.04
N LEU A 262 -0.38 3.31 -11.82
CA LEU A 262 -1.26 2.58 -12.73
C LEU A 262 -0.42 1.69 -13.66
N ARG A 263 -0.84 0.44 -13.82
CA ARG A 263 -0.17 -0.56 -14.67
C ARG A 263 -1.14 -1.09 -15.72
N PRO A 264 -0.64 -1.44 -16.91
CA PRO A 264 -1.46 -2.12 -17.91
C PRO A 264 -2.10 -3.39 -17.35
N CYS A 265 -3.38 -3.58 -17.62
CA CYS A 265 -4.14 -4.78 -17.27
C CYS A 265 -5.24 -5.03 -18.29
N ALA A 266 -5.90 -6.18 -18.21
CA ALA A 266 -7.05 -6.49 -19.08
C ALA A 266 -8.16 -5.44 -18.88
N GLY A 267 -8.59 -4.77 -19.95
CA GLY A 267 -9.61 -3.72 -19.90
C GLY A 267 -9.18 -2.43 -19.19
N GLY A 268 -7.86 -2.23 -19.00
CA GLY A 268 -7.32 -1.05 -18.32
C GLY A 268 -7.42 0.25 -19.12
N ILE A 269 -7.02 1.33 -18.48
CA ILE A 269 -7.05 2.70 -19.00
C ILE A 269 -5.65 3.30 -19.03
N GLU A 270 -5.49 4.37 -19.83
CA GLU A 270 -4.29 5.21 -19.76
C GLU A 270 -4.33 6.14 -18.54
N PRO A 271 -3.17 6.46 -17.94
CA PRO A 271 -3.11 7.39 -16.80
C PRO A 271 -3.59 8.80 -17.18
N ALA A 272 -4.46 9.39 -16.35
CA ALA A 272 -4.89 10.79 -16.49
C ALA A 272 -3.76 11.77 -16.14
N SER A 273 -2.84 11.39 -15.26
CA SER A 273 -1.60 12.13 -14.97
C SER A 273 -0.42 11.17 -14.89
N LEU A 274 0.65 11.48 -15.62
CA LEU A 274 1.86 10.66 -15.63
C LEU A 274 2.79 11.06 -14.48
N MET A 275 3.34 10.06 -13.82
CA MET A 275 4.45 10.22 -12.86
C MET A 275 5.64 9.43 -13.39
N ASP A 276 6.73 10.12 -13.72
CA ASP A 276 7.99 9.47 -14.10
C ASP A 276 8.75 8.92 -12.87
N GLU A 277 9.86 8.22 -13.10
CA GLU A 277 10.66 7.64 -12.03
C GLU A 277 11.31 8.70 -11.13
N ARG A 278 11.72 9.86 -11.67
CA ARG A 278 12.30 10.95 -10.87
C ARG A 278 11.26 11.55 -9.92
N GLN A 279 10.03 11.74 -10.40
CA GLN A 279 8.89 12.23 -9.61
C GLN A 279 8.48 11.23 -8.54
N LEU A 280 8.57 9.93 -8.83
CA LEU A 280 8.31 8.90 -7.83
C LEU A 280 9.39 8.90 -6.73
N VAL A 281 10.66 9.04 -7.08
CA VAL A 281 11.75 9.22 -6.09
C VAL A 281 11.52 10.47 -5.25
N GLN A 282 11.19 11.59 -5.88
CA GLN A 282 10.85 12.85 -5.19
C GLN A 282 9.74 12.64 -4.16
N THR A 283 8.65 11.99 -4.58
CA THR A 283 7.49 11.72 -3.71
C THR A 283 7.85 10.81 -2.53
N ILE A 284 8.52 9.69 -2.78
CA ILE A 284 8.97 8.75 -1.74
C ILE A 284 9.87 9.47 -0.72
N CYS A 285 10.83 10.24 -1.20
CA CYS A 285 11.74 10.99 -0.32
C CYS A 285 11.01 12.08 0.47
N ALA A 286 10.06 12.80 -0.14
CA ALA A 286 9.22 13.79 0.54
C ALA A 286 8.41 13.18 1.68
N PHE A 287 7.80 12.00 1.46
CA PHE A 287 7.09 11.27 2.50
C PHE A 287 8.01 10.80 3.64
N ARG A 288 9.24 10.37 3.34
CA ARG A 288 10.21 10.01 4.38
C ARG A 288 10.56 11.19 5.28
N LEU A 289 10.72 12.37 4.69
CA LEU A 289 10.99 13.58 5.47
C LEU A 289 9.76 14.03 6.27
N PHE A 290 8.57 13.90 5.68
CA PHE A 290 7.33 14.34 6.30
C PHE A 290 6.90 13.48 7.49
N SER A 291 7.03 12.16 7.36
CA SER A 291 6.67 11.19 8.41
C SER A 291 7.78 10.16 8.57
N PRO A 292 8.81 10.47 9.37
CA PRO A 292 10.03 9.65 9.48
C PRO A 292 9.80 8.23 9.98
N ASP A 293 8.80 8.02 10.81
CA ASP A 293 8.51 6.73 11.44
C ASP A 293 7.54 5.86 10.63
N THR A 294 6.96 6.41 9.55
CA THR A 294 6.03 5.67 8.70
C THR A 294 6.77 4.66 7.82
N GLU A 295 6.24 3.45 7.73
CA GLU A 295 6.73 2.44 6.81
C GLU A 295 6.44 2.87 5.37
N LEU A 296 7.46 2.89 4.52
CA LEU A 296 7.31 3.15 3.09
C LEU A 296 7.54 1.86 2.31
N SER A 297 6.54 1.46 1.55
CA SER A 297 6.49 0.18 0.86
C SER A 297 6.61 0.35 -0.65
N LEU A 298 7.39 -0.53 -1.29
CA LEU A 298 7.54 -0.59 -2.74
C LEU A 298 7.33 -2.01 -3.25
N SER A 299 6.37 -2.17 -4.15
CA SER A 299 6.01 -3.47 -4.71
C SER A 299 6.78 -3.81 -5.99
N THR A 300 6.57 -5.04 -6.48
CA THR A 300 7.08 -5.54 -7.77
C THR A 300 6.45 -4.87 -9.00
N ARG A 301 5.59 -3.85 -8.82
CA ARG A 301 5.08 -3.02 -9.92
C ARG A 301 6.19 -2.27 -10.64
N GLU A 302 7.26 -1.92 -9.92
CA GLU A 302 8.39 -1.16 -10.43
C GLU A 302 9.49 -2.08 -10.95
N SER A 303 10.31 -1.57 -11.90
CA SER A 303 11.38 -2.33 -12.52
C SER A 303 12.48 -2.71 -11.53
N PRO A 304 13.23 -3.82 -11.76
CA PRO A 304 14.41 -4.17 -10.98
C PRO A 304 15.40 -3.02 -10.88
N TRP A 305 15.67 -2.36 -12.00
CA TRP A 305 16.60 -1.23 -12.07
C TRP A 305 16.21 -0.07 -11.15
N PHE A 306 14.93 0.31 -11.17
CA PHE A 306 14.40 1.38 -10.32
C PHE A 306 14.41 0.97 -8.84
N ARG A 307 13.90 -0.22 -8.52
CA ARG A 307 13.81 -0.72 -7.14
C ARG A 307 15.17 -0.77 -6.48
N ASP A 308 16.17 -1.29 -7.17
CA ASP A 308 17.54 -1.39 -6.66
C ASP A 308 18.17 -0.04 -6.31
N ARG A 309 17.71 1.04 -6.90
CA ARG A 309 18.24 2.40 -6.68
C ARG A 309 17.43 3.19 -5.66
N VAL A 310 16.12 3.01 -5.61
CA VAL A 310 15.26 3.79 -4.72
C VAL A 310 15.16 3.19 -3.32
N VAL A 311 15.20 1.86 -3.20
CA VAL A 311 15.11 1.20 -1.89
C VAL A 311 16.18 1.70 -0.92
N PRO A 312 17.46 1.85 -1.29
CA PRO A 312 18.49 2.39 -0.41
C PRO A 312 18.25 3.82 0.07
N LEU A 313 17.39 4.59 -0.60
CA LEU A 313 17.13 5.99 -0.26
C LEU A 313 16.11 6.14 0.88
N ALA A 314 14.94 5.47 0.77
CA ALA A 314 13.84 5.78 1.67
C ALA A 314 12.87 4.63 1.94
N ILE A 315 12.99 3.50 1.26
CA ILE A 315 12.09 2.36 1.39
C ILE A 315 12.60 1.40 2.48
N ASN A 316 11.70 0.92 3.30
CA ASN A 316 12.00 -0.06 4.36
C ASN A 316 11.12 -1.31 4.32
N ASN A 317 10.22 -1.42 3.33
CA ASN A 317 9.39 -2.60 3.10
C ASN A 317 9.22 -2.87 1.60
N VAL A 318 9.47 -4.12 1.17
CA VAL A 318 9.39 -4.51 -0.24
C VAL A 318 8.68 -5.84 -0.42
N SER A 319 7.87 -5.97 -1.49
CA SER A 319 7.46 -7.30 -1.94
C SER A 319 8.52 -7.89 -2.88
N ALA A 320 8.61 -9.22 -2.89
CA ALA A 320 9.46 -9.93 -3.85
C ALA A 320 8.70 -11.13 -4.41
N PHE A 321 8.99 -11.50 -5.66
CA PHE A 321 8.39 -12.66 -6.35
C PHE A 321 6.86 -12.66 -6.34
N SER A 322 6.22 -11.48 -6.38
CA SER A 322 4.76 -11.37 -6.26
C SER A 322 4.06 -12.07 -7.41
N LYS A 323 3.12 -12.94 -7.06
CA LYS A 323 2.12 -13.51 -7.97
C LYS A 323 0.81 -12.75 -7.74
N THR A 324 0.20 -12.25 -8.82
CA THR A 324 -0.99 -11.38 -8.74
C THR A 324 -2.27 -12.12 -9.12
N GLN A 325 -2.24 -13.45 -9.01
CA GLN A 325 -3.35 -14.36 -9.30
C GLN A 325 -3.56 -15.39 -8.18
N PRO A 326 -4.78 -15.89 -8.01
CA PRO A 326 -5.05 -17.03 -7.12
C PRO A 326 -4.33 -18.31 -7.58
N GLY A 327 -3.62 -18.99 -6.69
CA GLY A 327 -2.89 -20.22 -7.01
C GLY A 327 -1.59 -19.99 -7.78
N GLY A 328 -0.93 -18.84 -7.57
CA GLY A 328 0.24 -18.46 -8.36
C GLY A 328 1.56 -19.06 -7.90
N TYR A 329 1.68 -19.54 -6.67
CA TYR A 329 2.92 -20.06 -6.12
C TYR A 329 3.07 -21.58 -6.30
N ALA A 330 2.00 -22.34 -6.11
CA ALA A 330 2.02 -23.78 -6.26
C ALA A 330 1.76 -24.24 -7.71
N ASP A 331 0.78 -23.64 -8.40
CA ASP A 331 0.28 -24.14 -9.69
C ASP A 331 0.55 -23.22 -10.88
N ASN A 332 0.83 -21.96 -10.68
CA ASN A 332 1.12 -20.88 -11.65
C ASN A 332 0.10 -20.76 -12.81
N HIS A 333 -0.92 -19.90 -12.62
CA HIS A 333 -1.99 -19.62 -13.59
C HIS A 333 -1.96 -18.15 -14.06
N PRO A 334 -1.05 -17.77 -14.98
CA PRO A 334 -0.86 -16.36 -15.38
C PRO A 334 -2.12 -15.75 -16.02
N GLU A 335 -3.00 -16.54 -16.61
CA GLU A 335 -4.28 -16.09 -17.18
C GLU A 335 -5.26 -15.53 -16.15
N LEU A 336 -4.95 -15.65 -14.85
CA LEU A 336 -5.77 -15.16 -13.74
C LEU A 336 -5.21 -13.88 -13.12
N GLU A 337 -4.14 -13.30 -13.66
CA GLU A 337 -3.46 -12.13 -13.09
C GLU A 337 -4.34 -10.88 -13.03
N GLN A 338 -4.20 -10.13 -11.95
CA GLN A 338 -4.78 -8.79 -11.82
C GLN A 338 -4.07 -7.77 -12.70
N PHE A 339 -2.75 -7.82 -12.71
CA PHE A 339 -1.82 -7.05 -13.53
C PHE A 339 -0.48 -7.77 -13.55
N SER A 340 0.35 -7.53 -14.57
CA SER A 340 1.68 -8.13 -14.67
C SER A 340 2.70 -7.35 -13.84
N PRO A 341 3.40 -7.99 -12.87
CA PRO A 341 4.53 -7.40 -12.16
C PRO A 341 5.68 -7.06 -13.13
N HIS A 342 6.43 -5.98 -12.83
CA HIS A 342 7.60 -5.61 -13.63
C HIS A 342 8.89 -6.26 -13.11
N ASP A 343 8.97 -6.56 -11.81
CA ASP A 343 10.09 -7.28 -11.19
C ASP A 343 9.66 -8.72 -10.85
N GLY A 344 10.10 -9.65 -11.68
CA GLY A 344 9.84 -11.08 -11.53
C GLY A 344 10.96 -11.86 -10.84
N ARG A 345 11.98 -11.17 -10.29
CA ARG A 345 13.13 -11.81 -9.62
C ARG A 345 12.69 -12.65 -8.43
N THR A 346 13.46 -13.72 -8.18
CA THR A 346 13.27 -14.54 -6.98
C THR A 346 13.57 -13.76 -5.69
N PRO A 347 13.10 -14.22 -4.52
CA PRO A 347 13.40 -13.56 -3.26
C PRO A 347 14.91 -13.46 -2.99
N GLU A 348 15.68 -14.49 -3.34
CA GLU A 348 17.14 -14.53 -3.17
C GLU A 348 17.85 -13.53 -4.07
N GLU A 349 17.39 -13.35 -5.31
CA GLU A 349 17.95 -12.36 -6.25
C GLU A 349 17.72 -10.95 -5.74
N VAL A 350 16.51 -10.65 -5.23
CA VAL A 350 16.20 -9.34 -4.64
C VAL A 350 17.01 -9.12 -3.37
N ALA A 351 17.11 -10.13 -2.49
CA ALA A 351 17.89 -10.06 -1.26
C ALA A 351 19.37 -9.80 -1.55
N SER A 352 19.94 -10.52 -2.53
CA SER A 352 21.33 -10.34 -2.96
C SER A 352 21.58 -8.94 -3.53
N ALA A 353 20.66 -8.42 -4.35
CA ALA A 353 20.75 -7.07 -4.91
C ALA A 353 20.71 -5.97 -3.83
N LEU A 354 19.93 -6.15 -2.77
CA LEU A 354 19.87 -5.23 -1.62
C LEU A 354 21.12 -5.36 -0.74
N ALA A 355 21.60 -6.60 -0.47
CA ALA A 355 22.82 -6.84 0.29
C ALA A 355 24.05 -6.22 -0.38
N ALA A 356 24.15 -6.29 -1.71
CA ALA A 356 25.21 -5.63 -2.48
C ALA A 356 25.21 -4.08 -2.35
N ARG A 357 24.13 -3.50 -1.84
CA ARG A 357 23.98 -2.06 -1.55
C ARG A 357 24.07 -1.73 -0.05
N GLY A 358 24.54 -2.68 0.76
CA GLY A 358 24.70 -2.53 2.20
C GLY A 358 23.39 -2.57 2.99
N LEU A 359 22.33 -3.14 2.41
CA LEU A 359 21.06 -3.35 3.07
C LEU A 359 20.96 -4.79 3.61
N GLN A 360 20.19 -4.96 4.67
CA GLN A 360 19.93 -6.24 5.31
C GLN A 360 18.47 -6.65 5.06
N PRO A 361 18.22 -7.69 4.25
CA PRO A 361 16.89 -8.28 4.09
C PRO A 361 16.41 -8.86 5.43
N VAL A 362 15.16 -8.55 5.81
CA VAL A 362 14.51 -9.03 7.02
C VAL A 362 13.25 -9.81 6.65
N TRP A 363 13.26 -11.10 6.95
CA TRP A 363 12.16 -12.01 6.65
C TRP A 363 11.14 -12.09 7.77
N LYS A 364 11.57 -11.82 9.01
CA LYS A 364 10.73 -11.77 10.21
C LYS A 364 11.20 -10.66 11.14
N ASP A 365 10.39 -9.62 11.33
CA ASP A 365 10.65 -8.50 12.25
C ASP A 365 9.57 -8.33 13.31
N TRP A 366 8.47 -9.05 13.19
CA TRP A 366 7.31 -8.94 14.04
C TRP A 366 6.85 -10.31 14.52
N ASP A 367 6.53 -10.38 15.82
CA ASP A 367 5.88 -11.53 16.43
C ASP A 367 4.78 -11.06 17.36
N SER A 368 3.52 -11.32 17.01
CA SER A 368 2.35 -10.83 17.74
C SER A 368 2.20 -11.44 19.15
N TRP A 369 2.95 -12.51 19.48
CA TRP A 369 2.85 -13.12 20.81
C TRP A 369 3.43 -12.23 21.93
N LEU A 370 4.31 -11.28 21.59
CA LEU A 370 4.83 -10.29 22.57
C LEU A 370 3.72 -9.39 23.14
N GLY A 371 2.59 -9.27 22.46
CA GLY A 371 1.40 -8.54 22.94
C GLY A 371 0.29 -9.41 23.51
N ARG A 372 0.38 -10.74 23.38
CA ARG A 372 -0.56 -11.69 23.94
C ARG A 372 0.09 -12.34 25.14
N GLY A 373 -0.24 -11.85 26.34
CA GLY A 373 0.18 -12.51 27.56
C GLY A 373 -0.03 -14.01 27.44
N ALA A 374 0.98 -14.78 27.79
CA ALA A 374 1.02 -16.22 27.69
C ALA A 374 -0.26 -16.85 28.26
N GLN A 375 -1.19 -17.18 27.39
CA GLN A 375 -2.19 -18.22 27.66
C GLN A 375 -1.61 -19.50 27.05
N ARG A 376 -0.84 -20.20 27.88
CA ARG A 376 -0.59 -21.63 27.75
C ARG A 376 -1.58 -22.37 28.61
#